data_a0f2b95803362b70dc209103e2a3e74c
#
_entry.id   a0f2b95803362b70dc209103e2a3e74c
#
_cell.length_a   1.000
_cell.length_b   1.000
_cell.length_c   1.000
_cell.angle_alpha   90.00
_cell.angle_beta   90.00
_cell.angle_gamma   90.00
#
_symmetry.space_group_name_H-M   'P 1'
#
loop_
_entity.id
_entity.type
_entity.pdbx_description
1 polymer ?
#
loop_
_entity_poly.entity_id
_entity_poly.type
_entity_poly.pdbx_seq_one_letter_code
_entity_poly.pdbx_strand_id
1 'polypeptide(L)'
;SSGGAVKKARNIKDQEDSIRSSLDLMYQDVKQKQKAYEASETLYGAAKADKAAADRKNALGMMSRQEYLQAESAWLSSEASHTAAKLDLTGAIENYQWALEGLLDIGSSSQS
;
A
#
# COMPACT_ATOMS: atom_id res chain seq x y z
N SER A 1 37.44 -6.46 -29.43
CA SER A 1 38.34 -5.73 -28.57
C SER A 1 37.86 -5.75 -27.11
N SER A 2 38.77 -5.67 -26.19
CA SER A 2 38.50 -5.73 -24.75
C SER A 2 37.63 -4.57 -24.27
N GLY A 3 37.65 -3.43 -24.94
CA GLY A 3 36.85 -2.26 -24.57
C GLY A 3 35.35 -2.46 -24.73
N GLY A 4 34.93 -3.19 -25.76
CA GLY A 4 33.51 -3.50 -25.98
C GLY A 4 32.93 -4.44 -24.93
N ALA A 5 33.67 -5.46 -24.52
CA ALA A 5 33.25 -6.40 -23.49
C ALA A 5 33.13 -5.73 -22.12
N VAL A 6 34.05 -4.83 -21.78
CA VAL A 6 34.03 -4.09 -20.52
C VAL A 6 32.83 -3.16 -20.47
N LYS A 7 32.53 -2.45 -21.57
CA LYS A 7 31.35 -1.58 -21.64
C LYS A 7 30.04 -2.35 -21.46
N LYS A 8 29.94 -3.52 -22.11
CA LYS A 8 28.76 -4.38 -22.01
C LYS A 8 28.57 -4.88 -20.59
N ALA A 9 29.64 -5.31 -19.93
CA ALA A 9 29.60 -5.76 -18.55
C ALA A 9 29.18 -4.64 -17.60
N ARG A 10 29.67 -3.41 -17.80
CA ARG A 10 29.27 -2.24 -17.02
C ARG A 10 27.80 -1.91 -17.20
N ASN A 11 27.31 -1.98 -18.43
CA ASN A 11 25.90 -1.70 -18.72
C ASN A 11 24.98 -2.70 -18.01
N ILE A 12 25.35 -3.98 -18.00
CA ILE A 12 24.57 -5.02 -17.30
C ILE A 12 24.57 -4.75 -15.79
N LYS A 13 25.73 -4.44 -15.23
CA LYS A 13 25.87 -4.14 -13.81
C LYS A 13 25.06 -2.88 -13.43
N ASP A 14 25.13 -1.84 -14.25
CA ASP A 14 24.38 -0.61 -14.03
C ASP A 14 22.89 -0.87 -14.07
N GLN A 15 22.41 -1.72 -14.98
CA GLN A 15 21.01 -2.12 -15.05
C GLN A 15 20.59 -2.89 -13.80
N GLU A 16 21.42 -3.84 -13.34
CA GLU A 16 21.16 -4.60 -12.13
C GLU A 16 21.10 -3.67 -10.90
N ASP A 17 22.06 -2.76 -10.77
CA ASP A 17 22.11 -1.82 -9.66
C ASP A 17 20.89 -0.91 -9.67
N SER A 18 20.47 -0.45 -10.86
CA SER A 18 19.29 0.38 -11.02
C SER A 18 18.02 -0.36 -10.60
N ILE A 19 17.91 -1.63 -11.00
CA ILE A 19 16.75 -2.46 -10.63
C ILE A 19 16.74 -2.72 -9.13
N ARG A 20 17.90 -3.00 -8.53
CA ARG A 20 17.98 -3.21 -7.08
C ARG A 20 17.59 -1.96 -6.30
N SER A 21 18.03 -0.78 -6.77
CA SER A 21 17.64 0.48 -6.16
C SER A 21 16.13 0.69 -6.25
N SER A 22 15.54 0.37 -7.42
CA SER A 22 14.10 0.45 -7.61
C SER A 22 13.35 -0.52 -6.69
N LEU A 23 13.88 -1.74 -6.51
CA LEU A 23 13.29 -2.73 -5.60
C LEU A 23 13.32 -2.26 -4.16
N ASP A 24 14.44 -1.64 -3.74
CA ASP A 24 14.55 -1.10 -2.38
C ASP A 24 13.50 -0.01 -2.14
N LEU A 25 13.31 0.89 -3.11
CA LEU A 25 12.30 1.94 -3.02
C LEU A 25 10.89 1.36 -2.99
N MET A 26 10.62 0.35 -3.80
CA MET A 26 9.32 -0.32 -3.83
C MET A 26 9.04 -1.07 -2.54
N TYR A 27 10.08 -1.68 -1.96
CA TYR A 27 9.97 -2.36 -0.66
C TYR A 27 9.63 -1.36 0.45
N GLN A 28 10.29 -0.20 0.45
CA GLN A 28 9.96 0.86 1.41
C GLN A 28 8.55 1.38 1.22
N ASP A 29 8.09 1.47 -0.04
CA ASP A 29 6.72 1.87 -0.33
C ASP A 29 5.72 0.86 0.21
N VAL A 30 5.98 -0.45 0.05
CA VAL A 30 5.13 -1.50 0.63
C VAL A 30 5.04 -1.33 2.15
N LYS A 31 6.17 -1.09 2.81
CA LYS A 31 6.20 -0.88 4.27
C LYS A 31 5.38 0.33 4.69
N GLN A 32 5.49 1.44 3.94
CA GLN A 32 4.72 2.65 4.23
C GLN A 32 3.22 2.40 4.05
N LYS A 33 2.84 1.71 2.98
CA LYS A 33 1.43 1.38 2.71
C LYS A 33 0.89 0.42 3.77
N GLN A 34 1.72 -0.49 4.25
CA GLN A 34 1.34 -1.40 5.32
C GLN A 34 1.05 -0.66 6.62
N LYS A 35 1.91 0.30 6.98
CA LYS A 35 1.70 1.13 8.16
C LYS A 35 0.44 1.98 8.02
N ALA A 36 0.21 2.54 6.83
CA ALA A 36 -1.00 3.32 6.55
C ALA A 36 -2.26 2.45 6.66
N TYR A 37 -2.19 1.22 6.17
CA TYR A 37 -3.29 0.26 6.28
C TYR A 37 -3.57 -0.09 7.73
N GLU A 38 -2.54 -0.37 8.52
CA GLU A 38 -2.69 -0.68 9.95
C GLU A 38 -3.33 0.50 10.70
N ALA A 39 -2.89 1.73 10.40
CA ALA A 39 -3.48 2.93 10.99
C ALA A 39 -4.96 3.07 10.59
N SER A 40 -5.29 2.79 9.33
CA SER A 40 -6.67 2.85 8.86
C SER A 40 -7.54 1.79 9.51
N GLU A 41 -6.99 0.61 9.81
CA GLU A 41 -7.73 -0.44 10.55
C GLU A 41 -8.08 0.01 11.96
N THR A 42 -7.13 0.65 12.64
CA THR A 42 -7.36 1.17 14.00
C THR A 42 -8.48 2.24 13.99
N LEU A 43 -8.41 3.17 13.03
CA LEU A 43 -9.42 4.21 12.88
C LEU A 43 -10.78 3.63 12.50
N TYR A 44 -10.78 2.63 11.62
CA TYR A 44 -11.99 1.94 11.22
C TYR A 44 -12.65 1.25 12.40
N GLY A 45 -11.86 0.55 13.23
CA GLY A 45 -12.37 -0.10 14.44
C GLY A 45 -12.97 0.87 15.43
N ALA A 46 -12.31 2.03 15.64
CA ALA A 46 -12.83 3.08 16.52
C ALA A 46 -14.13 3.67 15.97
N ALA A 47 -14.17 3.96 14.66
CA ALA A 47 -15.38 4.51 14.02
C ALA A 47 -16.53 3.50 14.06
N LYS A 48 -16.23 2.21 13.93
CA LYS A 48 -17.24 1.15 14.03
C LYS A 48 -17.87 1.14 15.43
N ALA A 49 -17.06 1.24 16.48
CA ALA A 49 -17.53 1.28 17.85
C ALA A 49 -18.36 2.55 18.09
N ASP A 50 -17.93 3.70 17.59
CA ASP A 50 -18.64 4.96 17.70
C ASP A 50 -19.98 4.90 16.98
N LYS A 51 -20.02 4.30 15.78
CA LYS A 51 -21.26 4.14 15.02
C LYS A 51 -22.25 3.25 15.76
N ALA A 52 -21.76 2.14 16.34
CA ALA A 52 -22.62 1.24 17.13
C ALA A 52 -23.20 1.96 18.34
N ALA A 53 -22.38 2.79 19.02
CA ALA A 53 -22.86 3.59 20.15
C ALA A 53 -23.90 4.64 19.70
N ALA A 54 -23.65 5.28 18.55
CA ALA A 54 -24.59 6.25 17.98
C ALA A 54 -25.92 5.59 17.60
N ASP A 55 -25.87 4.38 17.03
CA ASP A 55 -27.08 3.63 16.69
C ASP A 55 -27.94 3.36 17.94
N ARG A 56 -27.29 2.96 19.05
CA ARG A 56 -27.99 2.71 20.30
C ARG A 56 -28.62 3.99 20.90
N LYS A 57 -27.84 5.08 20.89
CA LYS A 57 -28.35 6.38 21.39
C LYS A 57 -29.51 6.89 20.55
N ASN A 58 -29.38 6.75 19.23
CA ASN A 58 -30.43 7.18 18.30
C ASN A 58 -31.70 6.38 18.51
N ALA A 59 -31.61 5.07 18.72
CA ALA A 59 -32.75 4.20 18.98
C ALA A 59 -33.47 4.57 20.26
N LEU A 60 -32.72 5.08 21.26
CA LEU A 60 -33.28 5.51 22.55
C LEU A 60 -33.74 6.97 22.54
N GLY A 61 -33.62 7.68 21.40
CA GLY A 61 -33.97 9.08 21.32
C GLY A 61 -33.02 10.01 22.07
N MET A 62 -31.82 9.57 22.38
CA MET A 62 -30.82 10.30 23.18
C MET A 62 -29.80 11.05 22.34
N MET A 63 -30.08 11.22 21.06
CA MET A 63 -29.14 11.82 20.10
C MET A 63 -29.91 12.65 19.09
N SER A 64 -29.40 13.83 18.74
CA SER A 64 -30.03 14.64 17.70
C SER A 64 -29.81 14.01 16.34
N ARG A 65 -30.67 14.34 15.39
CA ARG A 65 -30.50 13.89 13.99
C ARG A 65 -29.17 14.35 13.41
N GLN A 66 -28.77 15.59 13.70
CA GLN A 66 -27.50 16.13 13.19
C GLN A 66 -26.30 15.37 13.75
N GLU A 67 -26.31 15.05 15.05
CA GLU A 67 -25.25 14.27 15.67
C GLU A 67 -25.17 12.87 15.08
N TYR A 68 -26.32 12.25 14.86
CA TYR A 68 -26.38 10.91 14.25
C TYR A 68 -25.83 10.93 12.81
N LEU A 69 -26.22 11.92 12.02
CA LEU A 69 -25.71 12.04 10.64
C LEU A 69 -24.21 12.29 10.61
N GLN A 70 -23.67 13.01 11.59
CA GLN A 70 -22.21 13.20 11.70
C GLN A 70 -21.51 11.88 12.02
N ALA A 71 -22.07 11.07 12.91
CA ALA A 71 -21.51 9.76 13.23
C ALA A 71 -21.54 8.81 12.03
N GLU A 72 -22.64 8.84 11.28
CA GLU A 72 -22.79 8.04 10.05
C GLU A 72 -21.79 8.47 8.99
N SER A 73 -21.63 9.79 8.81
CA SER A 73 -20.68 10.35 7.86
C SER A 73 -19.24 9.96 8.21
N ALA A 74 -18.88 10.03 9.49
CA ALA A 74 -17.56 9.63 9.98
C ALA A 74 -17.32 8.15 9.76
N TRP A 75 -18.34 7.32 9.97
CA TRP A 75 -18.27 5.89 9.70
C TRP A 75 -18.01 5.60 8.23
N LEU A 76 -18.78 6.20 7.32
CA LEU A 76 -18.63 6.01 5.89
C LEU A 76 -17.26 6.49 5.39
N SER A 77 -16.77 7.61 5.94
CA SER A 77 -15.45 8.14 5.60
C SER A 77 -14.34 7.18 6.04
N SER A 78 -14.44 6.61 7.25
CA SER A 78 -13.43 5.66 7.73
C SER A 78 -13.43 4.37 6.92
N GLU A 79 -14.62 3.92 6.49
CA GLU A 79 -14.76 2.74 5.64
C GLU A 79 -14.10 2.97 4.28
N ALA A 80 -14.34 4.13 3.67
CA ALA A 80 -13.73 4.50 2.40
C ALA A 80 -12.21 4.60 2.52
N SER A 81 -11.70 5.21 3.59
CA SER A 81 -10.26 5.31 3.83
C SER A 81 -9.60 3.94 4.04
N HIS A 82 -10.28 3.06 4.76
CA HIS A 82 -9.79 1.70 4.98
C HIS A 82 -9.69 0.92 3.67
N THR A 83 -10.72 1.02 2.82
CA THR A 83 -10.74 0.38 1.51
C THR A 83 -9.63 0.94 0.61
N ALA A 84 -9.46 2.27 0.59
CA ALA A 84 -8.41 2.91 -0.19
C ALA A 84 -7.02 2.47 0.25
N ALA A 85 -6.78 2.39 1.57
CA ALA A 85 -5.49 1.96 2.11
C ALA A 85 -5.20 0.50 1.74
N LYS A 86 -6.21 -0.34 1.74
CA LYS A 86 -6.09 -1.75 1.34
C LYS A 86 -5.70 -1.87 -0.13
N LEU A 87 -6.36 -1.10 -1.00
CA LEU A 87 -6.05 -1.08 -2.43
C LEU A 87 -4.64 -0.56 -2.69
N ASP A 88 -4.23 0.49 -1.98
CA ASP A 88 -2.88 1.05 -2.10
C ASP A 88 -1.82 0.01 -1.71
N LEU A 89 -2.04 -0.69 -0.61
CA LEU A 89 -1.13 -1.75 -0.17
C LEU A 89 -1.04 -2.87 -1.19
N THR A 90 -2.19 -3.33 -1.69
CA THR A 90 -2.25 -4.39 -2.69
C THR A 90 -1.49 -3.98 -3.95
N GLY A 91 -1.70 -2.74 -4.41
CA GLY A 91 -1.01 -2.21 -5.59
C GLY A 91 0.50 -2.14 -5.38
N ALA A 92 0.95 -1.71 -4.20
CA ALA A 92 2.37 -1.63 -3.89
C ALA A 92 3.02 -3.03 -3.88
N ILE A 93 2.32 -4.01 -3.32
CA ILE A 93 2.80 -5.40 -3.29
C ILE A 93 2.90 -5.96 -4.71
N GLU A 94 1.89 -5.73 -5.53
CA GLU A 94 1.90 -6.17 -6.92
C GLU A 94 3.05 -5.56 -7.72
N ASN A 95 3.28 -4.27 -7.55
CA ASN A 95 4.41 -3.59 -8.20
C ASN A 95 5.74 -4.19 -7.78
N TYR A 96 5.89 -4.49 -6.49
CA TYR A 96 7.10 -5.10 -5.96
C TYR A 96 7.31 -6.50 -6.56
N GLN A 97 6.26 -7.30 -6.65
CA GLN A 97 6.32 -8.64 -7.23
C GLN A 97 6.71 -8.60 -8.70
N TRP A 98 6.13 -7.67 -9.47
CA TRP A 98 6.48 -7.48 -10.87
C TRP A 98 7.95 -7.12 -11.04
N ALA A 99 8.47 -6.23 -10.18
CA ALA A 99 9.87 -5.83 -10.24
C ALA A 99 10.80 -6.98 -9.88
N LEU A 100 10.42 -7.83 -8.91
CA LEU A 100 11.19 -9.04 -8.58
C LEU A 100 11.26 -10.00 -9.76
N GLU A 101 10.13 -10.22 -10.44
CA GLU A 101 10.09 -11.07 -11.63
C GLU A 101 10.99 -10.53 -12.74
N GLY A 102 10.99 -9.22 -12.93
CA GLY A 102 11.84 -8.56 -13.88
C GLY A 102 13.33 -8.79 -13.58
N LEU A 103 13.71 -8.72 -12.30
CA LEU A 103 15.10 -9.00 -11.89
C LEU A 103 15.49 -10.45 -12.18
N LEU A 104 14.59 -11.40 -11.89
CA LEU A 104 14.83 -12.81 -12.16
C LEU A 104 14.97 -13.08 -13.66
N ASP A 105 14.18 -12.42 -14.49
CA ASP A 105 14.27 -12.54 -15.95
C ASP A 105 15.61 -12.05 -16.46
N ILE A 106 16.12 -10.94 -15.94
CA ILE A 106 17.44 -10.42 -16.31
C ILE A 106 18.53 -11.40 -15.89
N GLY A 107 18.41 -11.98 -14.69
CA GLY A 107 19.32 -12.99 -14.20
C GLY A 107 19.35 -14.23 -15.11
N SER A 108 18.18 -14.68 -15.55
CA SER A 108 18.05 -15.80 -16.49
C SER A 108 18.68 -15.48 -17.84
N SER A 109 18.45 -14.28 -18.36
CA SER A 109 18.97 -13.83 -19.64
C SER A 109 20.49 -13.76 -19.64
N SER A 110 21.10 -13.37 -18.52
CA SER A 110 22.54 -13.23 -18.40
C SER A 110 23.27 -14.56 -18.34
N GLN A 111 22.57 -15.66 -18.06
CA GLN A 111 23.14 -17.01 -18.00
C GLN A 111 23.13 -17.73 -19.34
N SER A 112 22.41 -17.21 -20.30
CA SER A 112 22.35 -17.78 -21.63
C SER A 112 23.30 -17.03 -22.57
#